data_1ce7c9ef2cf08ba460049268082a4106
#
_entry.id   1ce7c9ef2cf08ba460049268082a4106
#
_cell.length_a   1.000
_cell.length_b   1.000
_cell.length_c   1.000
_cell.angle_alpha   90.00
_cell.angle_beta   90.00
_cell.angle_gamma   90.00
#
_symmetry.space_group_name_H-M   'P 1'
#
loop_
_entity.id
_entity.type
_entity.pdbx_description
1 polymer ?
#
loop_
_entity_poly.entity_id
_entity_poly.type
_entity_poly.pdbx_seq_one_letter_code
_entity_poly.pdbx_strand_id
1 'polypeptide(L)'
;MELRATKGQVYSICDFQAVTPGNVLDLSYNDMTIADTRRIIDQHYDDVFQKVLDDLLKTPQAVSNAKAHKKDALMRDIQKSMENYPFQREVLEEAYAKQYLIMVCSCIYKKVDETDEDKKALAYKSFQILCQYLREKGVTGIIYPCTRTKDVIGKNLVLFNVNDAIPLEHSIRERLYE
;
A
#
# COMPACT_ATOMS: atom_id res chain seq x y z
N MET A 1 -1.23 -9.37 18.98
CA MET A 1 -1.70 -9.13 20.38
C MET A 1 -0.82 -8.03 20.95
N GLU A 2 -1.33 -6.81 21.04
CA GLU A 2 -0.52 -5.71 21.59
C GLU A 2 -0.48 -5.83 23.12
N LEU A 3 0.69 -5.65 23.69
CA LEU A 3 0.90 -5.74 25.12
C LEU A 3 0.10 -4.64 25.84
N ARG A 4 -0.84 -5.04 26.67
CA ARG A 4 -1.55 -4.12 27.57
C ARG A 4 -0.74 -4.03 28.87
N ALA A 5 0.38 -3.31 28.81
CA ALA A 5 1.15 -3.06 30.01
C ALA A 5 0.43 -2.04 30.90
N THR A 6 0.31 -2.34 32.18
CA THR A 6 -0.23 -1.44 33.22
C THR A 6 0.95 -0.81 33.94
N LYS A 7 0.84 0.47 34.29
CA LYS A 7 1.88 1.17 35.09
C LYS A 7 2.27 0.35 36.32
N GLY A 8 3.57 0.19 36.53
CA GLY A 8 4.12 -0.63 37.62
C GLY A 8 4.21 -2.14 37.33
N GLN A 9 3.79 -2.59 36.15
CA GLN A 9 3.89 -3.99 35.76
C GLN A 9 5.26 -4.28 35.13
N VAL A 10 5.88 -5.38 35.54
CA VAL A 10 7.11 -5.90 34.93
C VAL A 10 6.72 -6.76 33.73
N TYR A 11 7.40 -6.55 32.61
CA TYR A 11 7.24 -7.36 31.42
C TYR A 11 8.61 -7.80 30.89
N SER A 12 8.62 -8.95 30.23
CA SER A 12 9.82 -9.50 29.64
C SER A 12 9.86 -9.14 28.15
N ILE A 13 11.01 -8.70 27.67
CA ILE A 13 11.32 -8.44 26.26
C ILE A 13 12.31 -9.50 25.83
N CYS A 14 12.13 -10.02 24.63
CA CYS A 14 13.05 -10.94 23.97
C CYS A 14 13.28 -10.47 22.55
N ASP A 15 14.50 -10.57 22.09
CA ASP A 15 14.85 -10.36 20.68
C ASP A 15 14.63 -11.68 19.92
N PHE A 16 14.14 -11.57 18.68
CA PHE A 16 13.86 -12.73 17.83
C PHE A 16 14.71 -12.69 16.57
N GLN A 17 15.12 -13.86 16.13
CA GLN A 17 15.79 -14.04 14.84
C GLN A 17 14.85 -14.75 13.87
N ALA A 18 14.67 -14.18 12.68
CA ALA A 18 14.00 -14.88 11.59
C ALA A 18 14.87 -16.05 11.13
N VAL A 19 14.28 -17.23 11.01
CA VAL A 19 14.97 -18.46 10.61
C VAL A 19 14.62 -18.90 9.22
N THR A 20 13.48 -18.47 8.70
CA THR A 20 13.01 -18.80 7.36
C THR A 20 13.03 -17.54 6.50
N PRO A 21 13.70 -17.56 5.33
CA PRO A 21 13.55 -16.49 4.35
C PRO A 21 12.09 -16.39 3.93
N GLY A 22 11.55 -15.19 3.93
CA GLY A 22 10.15 -15.02 3.58
C GLY A 22 9.85 -13.63 3.02
N ASN A 23 8.76 -13.55 2.27
CA ASN A 23 8.25 -12.31 1.73
C ASN A 23 7.33 -11.66 2.77
N VAL A 24 7.75 -10.56 3.34
CA VAL A 24 6.95 -9.78 4.29
C VAL A 24 6.34 -8.59 3.58
N LEU A 25 5.02 -8.42 3.70
CA LEU A 25 4.32 -7.27 3.15
C LEU A 25 4.42 -6.09 4.14
N ASP A 26 5.12 -5.03 3.75
CA ASP A 26 5.20 -3.81 4.56
C ASP A 26 4.00 -2.90 4.29
N LEU A 27 3.06 -2.88 5.23
CA LEU A 27 1.89 -2.01 5.23
C LEU A 27 2.15 -0.68 5.97
N SER A 28 3.36 -0.47 6.50
CA SER A 28 3.72 0.79 7.17
C SER A 28 4.12 1.90 6.19
N TYR A 29 3.88 1.70 4.91
CA TYR A 29 4.23 2.64 3.86
C TYR A 29 3.37 3.90 3.96
N ASN A 30 3.89 4.91 4.66
CA ASN A 30 3.21 6.19 4.85
C ASN A 30 3.76 7.30 3.94
N ASP A 31 4.70 6.97 3.03
CA ASP A 31 5.40 7.96 2.23
C ASP A 31 4.58 8.49 1.04
N MET A 32 3.43 7.88 0.77
CA MET A 32 2.53 8.31 -0.29
C MET A 32 1.09 8.40 0.21
N THR A 33 0.42 9.46 -0.15
CA THR A 33 -1.03 9.62 0.03
C THR A 33 -1.79 9.16 -1.21
N ILE A 34 -3.12 8.98 -1.08
CA ILE A 34 -3.99 8.74 -2.25
C ILE A 34 -3.86 9.88 -3.27
N ALA A 35 -3.65 11.12 -2.80
CA ALA A 35 -3.43 12.27 -3.68
C ALA A 35 -2.12 12.15 -4.46
N ASP A 36 -1.06 11.62 -3.86
CA ASP A 36 0.22 11.41 -4.56
C ASP A 36 0.12 10.34 -5.63
N THR A 37 -0.54 9.21 -5.33
CA THR A 37 -0.76 8.16 -6.34
C THR A 37 -1.61 8.66 -7.50
N ARG A 38 -2.66 9.44 -7.19
CA ARG A 38 -3.49 10.07 -8.21
C ARG A 38 -2.69 11.03 -9.09
N ARG A 39 -1.84 11.87 -8.49
CA ARG A 39 -0.96 12.77 -9.24
C ARG A 39 -0.02 12.03 -10.19
N ILE A 40 0.54 10.88 -9.79
CA ILE A 40 1.37 10.05 -10.66
C ILE A 40 0.57 9.54 -11.86
N ILE A 41 -0.65 9.09 -11.63
CA ILE A 41 -1.55 8.62 -12.68
C ILE A 41 -1.90 9.76 -13.65
N ASP A 42 -2.33 10.90 -13.12
CA ASP A 42 -2.69 12.08 -13.91
C ASP A 42 -1.49 12.55 -14.74
N GLN A 43 -0.30 12.64 -14.14
CA GLN A 43 0.94 13.02 -14.83
C GLN A 43 1.28 12.03 -15.98
N HIS A 44 1.11 10.73 -15.73
CA HIS A 44 1.34 9.73 -16.76
C HIS A 44 0.38 9.88 -17.95
N TYR A 45 -0.90 10.18 -17.69
CA TYR A 45 -1.86 10.47 -18.75
C TYR A 45 -1.51 11.75 -19.53
N ASP A 46 -1.09 12.80 -18.85
CA ASP A 46 -0.65 14.05 -19.46
C ASP A 46 0.58 13.84 -20.35
N ASP A 47 1.56 13.08 -19.89
CA ASP A 47 2.77 12.74 -20.65
C ASP A 47 2.43 11.95 -21.92
N VAL A 48 1.51 10.99 -21.83
CA VAL A 48 1.03 10.23 -22.98
C VAL A 48 0.26 11.13 -23.95
N PHE A 49 -0.62 11.99 -23.41
CA PHE A 49 -1.36 12.93 -24.23
C PHE A 49 -0.43 13.85 -25.03
N GLN A 50 0.58 14.42 -24.39
CA GLN A 50 1.57 15.27 -25.06
C GLN A 50 2.33 14.52 -26.15
N LYS A 51 2.78 13.29 -25.91
CA LYS A 51 3.45 12.47 -26.92
C LYS A 51 2.55 12.18 -28.12
N VAL A 52 1.29 11.81 -27.85
CA VAL A 52 0.29 11.57 -28.92
C VAL A 52 0.05 12.84 -29.73
N LEU A 53 -0.07 13.98 -29.07
CA LEU A 53 -0.26 15.26 -29.73
C LEU A 53 0.94 15.63 -30.61
N ASP A 54 2.15 15.46 -30.08
CA ASP A 54 3.39 15.74 -30.81
C ASP A 54 3.54 14.84 -32.05
N ASP A 55 3.16 13.57 -31.94
CA ASP A 55 3.22 12.63 -33.05
C ASP A 55 2.15 12.93 -34.12
N LEU A 56 0.94 13.26 -33.68
CA LEU A 56 -0.14 13.68 -34.60
C LEU A 56 0.21 14.95 -35.35
N LEU A 57 0.79 15.95 -34.68
CA LEU A 57 1.18 17.22 -35.34
C LEU A 57 2.30 17.07 -36.35
N LYS A 58 2.97 15.93 -36.40
CA LYS A 58 3.89 15.58 -37.50
C LYS A 58 3.16 15.12 -38.77
N THR A 59 1.88 14.74 -38.65
CA THR A 59 1.10 14.28 -39.80
C THR A 59 0.50 15.46 -40.59
N PRO A 60 0.59 15.48 -41.93
CA PRO A 60 0.04 16.57 -42.74
C PRO A 60 -1.46 16.81 -42.51
N GLN A 61 -2.22 15.75 -42.29
CA GLN A 61 -3.67 15.80 -42.04
C GLN A 61 -4.01 16.53 -40.74
N ALA A 62 -3.34 16.17 -39.64
CA ALA A 62 -3.57 16.80 -38.34
C ALA A 62 -3.15 18.28 -38.33
N VAL A 63 -2.02 18.60 -39.01
CA VAL A 63 -1.59 20.00 -39.19
C VAL A 63 -2.64 20.79 -40.00
N SER A 64 -3.20 20.19 -41.05
CA SER A 64 -4.30 20.81 -41.81
C SER A 64 -5.54 21.06 -40.97
N ASN A 65 -5.95 20.08 -40.16
CA ASN A 65 -7.10 20.19 -39.28
C ASN A 65 -6.87 21.25 -38.19
N ALA A 66 -5.68 21.32 -37.61
CA ALA A 66 -5.31 22.34 -36.62
C ALA A 66 -5.33 23.75 -37.22
N LYS A 67 -4.75 23.95 -38.40
CA LYS A 67 -4.77 25.23 -39.10
C LYS A 67 -6.18 25.66 -39.52
N ALA A 68 -7.05 24.73 -39.86
CA ALA A 68 -8.43 25.00 -40.21
C ALA A 68 -9.34 25.19 -39.01
N HIS A 69 -8.81 25.22 -37.77
CA HIS A 69 -9.57 25.29 -36.48
C HIS A 69 -10.65 24.22 -36.31
N LYS A 70 -10.46 23.05 -36.94
CA LYS A 70 -11.38 21.90 -36.83
C LYS A 70 -11.12 21.13 -35.52
N LYS A 71 -11.47 21.74 -34.41
CA LYS A 71 -11.21 21.16 -33.04
C LYS A 71 -11.78 19.75 -32.90
N ASP A 72 -13.01 19.51 -33.35
CA ASP A 72 -13.67 18.21 -33.19
C ASP A 72 -12.99 17.10 -34.03
N ALA A 73 -12.43 17.43 -35.16
CA ALA A 73 -11.67 16.49 -35.95
C ALA A 73 -10.34 16.15 -35.26
N LEU A 74 -9.63 17.16 -34.80
CA LEU A 74 -8.36 16.97 -34.09
C LEU A 74 -8.57 16.18 -32.77
N MET A 75 -9.62 16.47 -32.02
CA MET A 75 -9.94 15.73 -30.77
C MET A 75 -10.27 14.26 -31.05
N ARG A 76 -10.98 13.95 -32.13
CA ARG A 76 -11.22 12.56 -32.56
C ARG A 76 -9.94 11.85 -32.94
N ASP A 77 -9.04 12.51 -33.66
CA ASP A 77 -7.75 11.94 -34.04
C ASP A 77 -6.88 11.68 -32.80
N ILE A 78 -6.85 12.60 -31.83
CA ILE A 78 -6.17 12.43 -30.54
C ILE A 78 -6.77 11.24 -29.78
N GLN A 79 -8.08 11.19 -29.61
CA GLN A 79 -8.75 10.12 -28.88
C GLN A 79 -8.42 8.76 -29.48
N LYS A 80 -8.55 8.61 -30.81
CA LYS A 80 -8.23 7.37 -31.51
C LYS A 80 -6.77 6.97 -31.36
N SER A 81 -5.87 7.95 -31.35
CA SER A 81 -4.43 7.69 -31.16
C SER A 81 -4.11 7.29 -29.74
N MET A 82 -4.77 7.89 -28.74
CA MET A 82 -4.62 7.50 -27.34
C MET A 82 -5.15 6.09 -27.06
N GLU A 83 -6.25 5.67 -27.68
CA GLU A 83 -6.80 4.31 -27.55
C GLU A 83 -5.81 3.24 -28.05
N ASN A 84 -4.95 3.58 -29.02
CA ASN A 84 -3.97 2.67 -29.60
C ASN A 84 -2.54 2.90 -29.05
N TYR A 85 -2.35 3.86 -28.16
CA TYR A 85 -1.04 4.16 -27.62
C TYR A 85 -0.63 3.09 -26.60
N PRO A 86 0.60 2.56 -26.66
CA PRO A 86 1.07 1.60 -25.68
C PRO A 86 1.30 2.34 -24.34
N PHE A 87 0.28 2.35 -23.49
CA PHE A 87 0.44 2.82 -22.11
C PHE A 87 1.53 2.02 -21.42
N GLN A 88 2.35 2.70 -20.66
CA GLN A 88 3.29 2.04 -19.74
C GLN A 88 2.47 1.41 -18.61
N ARG A 89 1.92 0.24 -18.90
CA ARG A 89 1.02 -0.51 -18.03
C ARG A 89 1.61 -0.70 -16.63
N GLU A 90 2.91 -0.96 -16.57
CA GLU A 90 3.66 -1.16 -15.35
C GLU A 90 3.58 0.05 -14.39
N VAL A 91 3.67 1.27 -14.91
CA VAL A 91 3.57 2.50 -14.09
C VAL A 91 2.18 2.64 -13.48
N LEU A 92 1.15 2.36 -14.28
CA LEU A 92 -0.24 2.43 -13.80
C LEU A 92 -0.55 1.31 -12.82
N GLU A 93 -0.10 0.08 -13.09
CA GLU A 93 -0.28 -1.06 -12.19
C GLU A 93 0.40 -0.81 -10.83
N GLU A 94 1.61 -0.26 -10.83
CA GLU A 94 2.30 0.11 -9.59
C GLU A 94 1.55 1.20 -8.82
N ALA A 95 1.10 2.26 -9.50
CA ALA A 95 0.35 3.35 -8.86
C ALA A 95 -0.98 2.85 -8.28
N TYR A 96 -1.73 2.03 -9.02
CA TYR A 96 -2.98 1.44 -8.54
C TYR A 96 -2.74 0.45 -7.38
N ALA A 97 -1.68 -0.36 -7.43
CA ALA A 97 -1.33 -1.27 -6.34
C ALA A 97 -1.02 -0.48 -5.06
N LYS A 98 -0.25 0.60 -5.15
CA LYS A 98 0.03 1.50 -4.01
C LYS A 98 -1.24 2.14 -3.47
N GLN A 99 -2.12 2.63 -4.33
CA GLN A 99 -3.40 3.21 -3.92
C GLN A 99 -4.26 2.17 -3.19
N TYR A 100 -4.33 0.95 -3.70
CA TYR A 100 -5.06 -0.14 -3.06
C TYR A 100 -4.48 -0.47 -1.69
N LEU A 101 -3.15 -0.56 -1.55
CA LEU A 101 -2.49 -0.79 -0.27
C LEU A 101 -2.80 0.31 0.75
N ILE A 102 -2.77 1.58 0.35
CA ILE A 102 -3.13 2.70 1.23
C ILE A 102 -4.58 2.57 1.71
N MET A 103 -5.51 2.20 0.82
CA MET A 103 -6.91 1.99 1.17
C MET A 103 -7.08 0.83 2.17
N VAL A 104 -6.42 -0.30 1.91
CA VAL A 104 -6.43 -1.47 2.81
C VAL A 104 -5.87 -1.09 4.18
N CYS A 105 -4.71 -0.40 4.23
CA CYS A 105 -4.10 0.07 5.46
C CYS A 105 -5.04 1.00 6.24
N SER A 106 -5.70 1.94 5.57
CA SER A 106 -6.64 2.87 6.23
C SER A 106 -7.84 2.17 6.87
N CYS A 107 -8.22 0.99 6.35
CA CYS A 107 -9.29 0.18 6.92
C CYS A 107 -8.82 -0.69 8.10
N ILE A 108 -7.62 -1.28 7.99
CA ILE A 108 -7.06 -2.19 8.99
C ILE A 108 -6.68 -1.44 10.27
N TYR A 109 -6.21 -0.18 10.16
CA TYR A 109 -5.75 0.61 11.31
C TYR A 109 -6.86 1.39 12.02
N LYS A 110 -8.11 1.25 11.62
CA LYS A 110 -9.21 1.82 12.39
C LYS A 110 -9.24 1.17 13.76
N LYS A 111 -9.22 2.00 14.83
CA LYS A 111 -9.47 1.51 16.17
C LYS A 111 -10.80 0.76 16.19
N VAL A 112 -10.72 -0.52 16.52
CA VAL A 112 -11.92 -1.32 16.76
C VAL A 112 -12.53 -0.83 18.07
N ASP A 113 -13.82 -0.58 18.08
CA ASP A 113 -14.56 -0.31 19.30
C ASP A 113 -14.54 -1.57 20.16
N GLU A 114 -13.72 -1.56 21.22
CA GLU A 114 -13.53 -2.72 22.10
C GLU A 114 -14.74 -2.97 23.00
N THR A 115 -15.70 -2.04 23.05
CA THR A 115 -16.92 -2.16 23.87
C THR A 115 -18.01 -2.96 23.18
N ASP A 116 -17.93 -3.12 21.86
CA ASP A 116 -18.90 -3.87 21.05
C ASP A 116 -18.23 -5.16 20.55
N GLU A 117 -18.52 -6.27 21.21
CA GLU A 117 -17.91 -7.58 20.91
C GLU A 117 -18.24 -8.08 19.49
N ASP A 118 -19.41 -7.76 18.96
CA ASP A 118 -19.81 -8.17 17.60
C ASP A 118 -19.01 -7.42 16.53
N LYS A 119 -18.84 -6.10 16.70
CA LYS A 119 -18.00 -5.29 15.80
C LYS A 119 -16.54 -5.69 15.89
N LYS A 120 -16.06 -5.98 17.10
CA LYS A 120 -14.71 -6.48 17.33
C LYS A 120 -14.49 -7.81 16.62
N ALA A 121 -15.40 -8.78 16.81
CA ALA A 121 -15.32 -10.09 16.16
C ALA A 121 -15.31 -9.95 14.61
N LEU A 122 -16.17 -9.08 14.06
CA LEU A 122 -16.23 -8.82 12.62
C LEU A 122 -14.93 -8.20 12.08
N ALA A 123 -14.36 -7.24 12.80
CA ALA A 123 -13.09 -6.61 12.42
C ALA A 123 -11.94 -7.62 12.43
N TYR A 124 -11.83 -8.45 13.46
CA TYR A 124 -10.83 -9.52 13.52
C TYR A 124 -11.01 -10.59 12.44
N LYS A 125 -12.25 -10.96 12.13
CA LYS A 125 -12.55 -11.92 11.05
C LYS A 125 -12.10 -11.41 9.70
N SER A 126 -12.34 -10.13 9.40
CA SER A 126 -11.89 -9.49 8.15
C SER A 126 -10.37 -9.52 8.04
N PHE A 127 -9.66 -9.23 9.13
CA PHE A 127 -8.21 -9.30 9.18
C PHE A 127 -7.68 -10.72 9.01
N GLN A 128 -8.31 -11.72 9.63
CA GLN A 128 -7.95 -13.13 9.47
C GLN A 128 -8.10 -13.60 8.02
N ILE A 129 -9.17 -13.19 7.33
CA ILE A 129 -9.39 -13.50 5.91
C ILE A 129 -8.28 -12.90 5.05
N LEU A 130 -7.91 -11.64 5.31
CA LEU A 130 -6.79 -11.00 4.61
C LEU A 130 -5.48 -11.75 4.85
N CYS A 131 -5.17 -12.10 6.09
CA CYS A 131 -3.97 -12.86 6.43
C CYS A 131 -3.95 -14.22 5.74
N GLN A 132 -5.08 -14.92 5.68
CA GLN A 132 -5.19 -16.19 4.97
C GLN A 132 -4.93 -16.01 3.47
N TYR A 133 -5.55 -15.02 2.84
CA TYR A 133 -5.31 -14.70 1.43
C TYR A 133 -3.84 -14.40 1.14
N LEU A 134 -3.19 -13.59 1.99
CA LEU A 134 -1.78 -13.26 1.85
C LEU A 134 -0.87 -14.51 1.96
N ARG A 135 -1.18 -15.41 2.90
CA ARG A 135 -0.48 -16.69 3.03
C ARG A 135 -0.58 -17.54 1.77
N GLU A 136 -1.75 -17.62 1.17
CA GLU A 136 -1.98 -18.34 -0.10
C GLU A 136 -1.20 -17.73 -1.27
N LYS A 137 -0.85 -16.44 -1.17
CA LYS A 137 0.03 -15.73 -2.13
C LYS A 137 1.52 -15.81 -1.78
N GLY A 138 1.91 -16.62 -0.79
CA GLY A 138 3.30 -16.81 -0.40
C GLY A 138 3.87 -15.70 0.47
N VAL A 139 3.02 -14.83 1.04
CA VAL A 139 3.43 -13.84 2.04
C VAL A 139 3.59 -14.57 3.39
N THR A 140 4.71 -14.35 4.06
CA THR A 140 5.03 -15.00 5.35
C THR A 140 4.70 -14.13 6.56
N GLY A 141 4.48 -12.84 6.36
CA GLY A 141 4.12 -11.93 7.43
C GLY A 141 3.78 -10.54 6.93
N ILE A 142 3.36 -9.70 7.85
CA ILE A 142 3.04 -8.29 7.59
C ILE A 142 3.75 -7.38 8.58
N ILE A 143 4.21 -6.23 8.10
CA ILE A 143 4.67 -5.12 8.93
C ILE A 143 3.62 -4.02 8.88
N TYR A 144 3.29 -3.44 10.02
CA TYR A 144 2.36 -2.31 10.11
C TYR A 144 2.79 -1.34 11.21
N PRO A 145 2.41 -0.05 11.15
CA PRO A 145 2.78 0.94 12.15
C PRO A 145 2.14 0.62 13.50
N CYS A 146 2.87 0.89 14.57
CA CYS A 146 2.31 0.81 15.92
C CYS A 146 1.26 1.90 16.10
N THR A 147 0.01 1.51 16.38
CA THR A 147 -1.12 2.46 16.54
C THR A 147 -1.26 3.01 17.96
N ARG A 148 -0.50 2.48 18.93
CA ARG A 148 -0.64 2.81 20.36
C ARG A 148 0.30 3.90 20.85
N THR A 149 1.40 4.11 20.16
CA THR A 149 2.39 5.13 20.54
C THR A 149 2.27 6.34 19.61
N LYS A 150 1.87 7.48 20.16
CA LYS A 150 1.76 8.72 19.37
C LYS A 150 3.12 9.30 18.96
N ASP A 151 4.16 8.97 19.70
CA ASP A 151 5.48 9.63 19.61
C ASP A 151 6.61 8.67 19.19
N VAL A 152 6.34 7.40 19.01
CA VAL A 152 7.36 6.42 18.60
C VAL A 152 7.03 5.86 17.23
N ILE A 153 7.96 6.04 16.32
CA ILE A 153 7.93 5.42 14.98
C ILE A 153 8.23 3.92 15.14
N GLY A 154 7.36 3.21 15.82
CA GLY A 154 7.44 1.77 16.00
C GLY A 154 6.68 1.05 14.90
N LYS A 155 7.21 -0.08 14.45
CA LYS A 155 6.53 -1.00 13.55
C LYS A 155 6.25 -2.30 14.26
N ASN A 156 5.09 -2.88 14.01
CA ASN A 156 4.75 -4.23 14.43
C ASN A 156 5.01 -5.20 13.29
N LEU A 157 5.60 -6.33 13.58
CA LEU A 157 5.74 -7.45 12.65
C LEU A 157 4.86 -8.60 13.14
N VAL A 158 3.98 -9.09 12.28
CA VAL A 158 3.21 -10.31 12.49
C VAL A 158 3.70 -11.36 11.50
N LEU A 159 4.24 -12.45 12.02
CA LEU A 159 4.57 -13.63 11.23
C LEU A 159 3.38 -14.59 11.24
N PHE A 160 3.11 -15.21 10.10
CA PHE A 160 1.97 -16.11 9.95
C PHE A 160 2.25 -17.53 10.43
N ASN A 161 3.52 -17.87 10.63
CA ASN A 161 3.93 -19.14 11.19
C ASN A 161 4.83 -18.88 12.40
N VAL A 162 4.50 -19.48 13.54
CA VAL A 162 5.25 -19.33 14.79
C VAL A 162 6.70 -19.85 14.68
N ASN A 163 6.97 -20.76 13.76
CA ASN A 163 8.29 -21.34 13.55
C ASN A 163 9.20 -20.48 12.66
N ASP A 164 8.71 -19.38 12.10
CA ASP A 164 9.51 -18.51 11.24
C ASP A 164 10.46 -17.59 12.00
N ALA A 165 10.34 -17.53 13.33
CA ALA A 165 11.26 -16.82 14.20
C ALA A 165 11.52 -17.62 15.49
N ILE A 166 12.74 -17.55 15.97
CA ILE A 166 13.15 -18.12 17.24
C ILE A 166 13.66 -17.04 18.19
N PRO A 167 13.42 -17.16 19.50
CA PRO A 167 13.99 -16.24 20.47
C PRO A 167 15.52 -16.38 20.49
N LEU A 168 16.21 -15.25 20.57
CA LEU A 168 17.65 -15.27 20.77
C LEU A 168 17.96 -15.61 22.22
N GLU A 169 18.81 -16.62 22.41
CA GLU A 169 19.32 -16.96 23.73
C GLU A 169 20.01 -15.74 24.36
N HIS A 170 19.82 -15.56 25.67
CA HIS A 170 20.35 -14.44 26.46
C HIS A 170 19.83 -13.05 26.11
N SER A 171 18.81 -12.92 25.25
CA SER A 171 18.19 -11.63 24.92
C SER A 171 17.03 -11.25 25.86
N ILE A 172 16.59 -12.18 26.70
CA ILE A 172 15.47 -11.94 27.63
C ILE A 172 15.89 -10.92 28.69
N ARG A 173 15.13 -9.85 28.78
CA ARG A 173 15.35 -8.76 29.72
C ARG A 173 14.02 -8.29 30.29
N GLU A 174 14.02 -7.97 31.57
CA GLU A 174 12.85 -7.42 32.23
C GLU A 174 12.84 -5.89 32.14
N ARG A 175 11.66 -5.33 31.98
CA ARG A 175 11.42 -3.90 31.97
C ARG A 175 10.22 -3.57 32.84
N LEU A 176 10.35 -2.54 33.65
CA LEU A 176 9.24 -1.95 34.39
C LEU A 176 8.53 -0.96 33.45
N TYR A 177 7.21 -1.04 33.40
CA TYR A 177 6.41 -0.05 32.69
C TYR A 177 6.15 1.14 33.65
N GLU A 178 6.76 2.27 33.33
CA GLU A 178 6.67 3.52 34.11
C GLU A 178 5.47 4.40 33.72
#